data_46955640ab819a5da450190b4ae2d9dd
#
_entry.id   46955640ab819a5da450190b4ae2d9dd
#
_cell.length_a   1.000
_cell.length_b   1.000
_cell.length_c   1.000
_cell.angle_alpha   90.00
_cell.angle_beta   90.00
_cell.angle_gamma   90.00
#
_symmetry.space_group_name_H-M   'P 1'
#
loop_
_entity.id
_entity.type
_entity.pdbx_description
1 polymer ?
#
loop_
_entity_poly.entity_id
_entity_poly.type
_entity_poly.pdbx_seq_one_letter_code
_entity_poly.pdbx_strand_id
1 'polypeptide(L)'
;MSDPIDAVIEKWHAHLRGQLPGGLDELLDDDVVFYSPIVYTPQEGKAITKLYLQAAGQTLPGEASGSSGDDKPGRFRYTKTVTSGDTAVLEFETTVDGKYVNGVDIMRCNDEGRIVEFRVMIRPLQAINLVHAQMKATLERMKPPGES
;
A
#
# COMPACT_ATOMS: atom_id res chain seq x y z
N MET A 1 27.15 -1.29 -0.88
CA MET A 1 26.33 -1.90 0.16
C MET A 1 24.91 -1.40 0.08
N SER A 2 23.95 -2.32 0.15
CA SER A 2 22.56 -1.93 0.11
C SER A 2 22.08 -1.58 1.52
N ASP A 3 21.11 -0.68 1.57
CA ASP A 3 20.48 -0.30 2.83
C ASP A 3 19.43 -1.34 3.24
N PRO A 4 19.09 -1.45 4.52
CA PRO A 4 18.07 -2.42 4.98
C PRO A 4 16.76 -2.31 4.21
N ILE A 5 16.35 -1.09 3.85
CA ILE A 5 15.07 -0.89 3.16
C ILE A 5 15.06 -1.48 1.75
N ASP A 6 16.22 -1.64 1.12
CA ASP A 6 16.28 -2.14 -0.25
C ASP A 6 15.70 -3.54 -0.37
N ALA A 7 16.03 -4.42 0.57
CA ALA A 7 15.49 -5.78 0.57
C ALA A 7 13.98 -5.77 0.85
N VAL A 8 13.53 -4.86 1.69
CA VAL A 8 12.10 -4.73 2.02
C VAL A 8 11.32 -4.30 0.77
N ILE A 9 11.86 -3.37 0.00
CA ILE A 9 11.19 -2.90 -1.21
C ILE A 9 11.11 -4.00 -2.25
N GLU A 10 12.14 -4.82 -2.39
CA GLU A 10 12.07 -5.97 -3.29
C GLU A 10 10.95 -6.92 -2.89
N LYS A 11 10.81 -7.19 -1.59
CA LYS A 11 9.72 -8.03 -1.09
C LYS A 11 8.35 -7.37 -1.30
N TRP A 12 8.26 -6.06 -1.13
CA TRP A 12 7.03 -5.32 -1.38
C TRP A 12 6.58 -5.48 -2.82
N HIS A 13 7.50 -5.29 -3.77
CA HIS A 13 7.17 -5.47 -5.18
C HIS A 13 6.77 -6.92 -5.48
N ALA A 14 7.45 -7.89 -4.89
CA ALA A 14 7.07 -9.29 -5.04
C ALA A 14 5.67 -9.54 -4.50
N HIS A 15 5.34 -8.94 -3.35
CA HIS A 15 4.01 -9.05 -2.78
C HIS A 15 2.95 -8.50 -3.74
N LEU A 16 3.22 -7.33 -4.34
CA LEU A 16 2.29 -6.73 -5.28
C LEU A 16 2.03 -7.60 -6.50
N ARG A 17 3.02 -8.39 -6.90
CA ARG A 17 2.88 -9.34 -8.00
C ARG A 17 2.31 -10.69 -7.57
N GLY A 18 1.98 -10.84 -6.28
CA GLY A 18 1.49 -12.10 -5.76
C GLY A 18 2.54 -13.19 -5.66
N GLN A 19 3.83 -12.81 -5.60
CA GLN A 19 4.94 -13.74 -5.65
C GLN A 19 5.73 -13.85 -4.35
N LEU A 20 5.25 -13.22 -3.28
CA LEU A 20 5.94 -13.30 -1.98
C LEU A 20 5.31 -14.37 -1.10
N PRO A 21 6.02 -15.45 -0.78
CA PRO A 21 5.53 -16.43 0.19
C PRO A 21 5.31 -15.74 1.54
N GLY A 22 4.19 -16.00 2.19
CA GLY A 22 3.85 -15.34 3.44
C GLY A 22 3.21 -13.98 3.29
N GLY A 23 3.38 -13.32 2.15
CA GLY A 23 2.72 -12.04 1.86
C GLY A 23 2.96 -10.97 2.91
N LEU A 24 1.90 -10.24 3.25
CA LEU A 24 1.98 -9.16 4.22
C LEU A 24 2.36 -9.62 5.62
N ASP A 25 2.03 -10.85 5.98
CA ASP A 25 2.41 -11.37 7.30
C ASP A 25 3.93 -11.43 7.47
N GLU A 26 4.65 -11.68 6.38
CA GLU A 26 6.11 -11.69 6.42
C GLU A 26 6.70 -10.28 6.41
N LEU A 27 6.07 -9.38 5.65
CA LEU A 27 6.58 -8.03 5.47
C LEU A 27 6.37 -7.12 6.67
N LEU A 28 5.23 -7.26 7.34
CA LEU A 28 4.84 -6.32 8.39
C LEU A 28 5.30 -6.80 9.76
N ASP A 29 5.85 -5.87 10.55
CA ASP A 29 6.13 -6.13 11.95
C ASP A 29 4.82 -6.19 12.73
N ASP A 30 4.81 -6.92 13.85
CA ASP A 30 3.61 -7.02 14.68
C ASP A 30 3.15 -5.67 15.20
N ASP A 31 4.09 -4.75 15.42
CA ASP A 31 3.83 -3.42 15.96
C ASP A 31 3.76 -2.34 14.88
N VAL A 32 3.57 -2.72 13.64
CA VAL A 32 3.50 -1.75 12.54
C VAL A 32 2.38 -0.73 12.76
N VAL A 33 2.64 0.52 12.37
CA VAL A 33 1.64 1.58 12.42
C VAL A 33 1.33 2.04 11.00
N PHE A 34 0.05 2.07 10.67
CA PHE A 34 -0.42 2.51 9.37
C PHE A 34 -1.06 3.88 9.47
N TYR A 35 -0.62 4.80 8.61
CA TYR A 35 -1.17 6.15 8.51
C TYR A 35 -1.95 6.28 7.22
N SER A 36 -3.26 6.28 7.33
CA SER A 36 -4.18 6.39 6.20
C SER A 36 -4.17 7.80 5.62
N PRO A 37 -4.39 7.96 4.30
CA PRO A 37 -4.54 9.29 3.73
C PRO A 37 -5.87 9.96 4.10
N ILE A 38 -6.77 9.21 4.71
CA ILE A 38 -8.14 9.65 5.00
C ILE A 38 -8.35 9.87 6.48
N VAL A 39 -7.93 8.91 7.31
CA VAL A 39 -8.20 8.89 8.74
C VAL A 39 -7.03 9.49 9.50
N TYR A 40 -7.31 10.48 10.36
CA TYR A 40 -6.26 11.15 11.15
C TYR A 40 -5.60 10.21 12.15
N THR A 41 -6.39 9.36 12.80
CA THR A 41 -5.89 8.48 13.86
C THR A 41 -5.03 7.35 13.26
N PRO A 42 -3.79 7.19 13.75
CA PRO A 42 -2.95 6.07 13.29
C PRO A 42 -3.59 4.72 13.61
N GLN A 43 -3.42 3.78 12.69
CA GLN A 43 -3.93 2.42 12.87
C GLN A 43 -2.79 1.54 13.34
N GLU A 44 -2.86 1.04 14.57
CA GLU A 44 -1.74 0.32 15.18
C GLU A 44 -1.93 -1.18 15.11
N GLY A 45 -0.89 -1.87 14.68
CA GLY A 45 -0.83 -3.32 14.67
C GLY A 45 -0.94 -3.94 13.29
N LYS A 46 -0.44 -5.16 13.18
CA LYS A 46 -0.37 -5.88 11.91
C LYS A 46 -1.76 -6.19 11.34
N ALA A 47 -2.70 -6.61 12.18
CA ALA A 47 -4.02 -7.04 11.71
C ALA A 47 -4.75 -5.92 10.97
N ILE A 48 -4.82 -4.73 11.58
CA ILE A 48 -5.53 -3.61 10.97
C ILE A 48 -4.75 -3.08 9.74
N THR A 49 -3.44 -3.03 9.83
CA THR A 49 -2.61 -2.59 8.70
C THR A 49 -2.80 -3.52 7.51
N LYS A 50 -2.76 -4.82 7.75
CA LYS A 50 -2.96 -5.81 6.70
C LYS A 50 -4.32 -5.65 6.03
N LEU A 51 -5.36 -5.41 6.83
CA LEU A 51 -6.70 -5.20 6.29
C LEU A 51 -6.75 -4.00 5.35
N TYR A 52 -6.17 -2.86 5.77
CA TYR A 52 -6.16 -1.66 4.93
C TYR A 52 -5.36 -1.86 3.65
N LEU A 53 -4.20 -2.51 3.73
CA LEU A 53 -3.37 -2.74 2.55
C LEU A 53 -4.02 -3.71 1.57
N GLN A 54 -4.72 -4.72 2.08
CA GLN A 54 -5.45 -5.64 1.22
C GLN A 54 -6.61 -4.92 0.53
N ALA A 55 -7.31 -4.06 1.26
CA ALA A 55 -8.40 -3.28 0.67
C ALA A 55 -7.88 -2.32 -0.39
N ALA A 56 -6.74 -1.70 -0.14
CA ALA A 56 -6.12 -0.81 -1.12
C ALA A 56 -5.74 -1.57 -2.39
N GLY A 57 -5.25 -2.80 -2.25
CA GLY A 57 -4.91 -3.63 -3.39
C GLY A 57 -6.11 -3.96 -4.27
N GLN A 58 -7.29 -4.02 -3.69
CA GLN A 58 -8.53 -4.25 -4.43
C GLN A 58 -9.11 -2.95 -5.02
N THR A 59 -8.80 -1.83 -4.40
CA THR A 59 -9.34 -0.53 -4.82
C THR A 59 -8.49 0.13 -5.90
N LEU A 60 -7.16 -0.01 -5.80
CA LEU A 60 -6.22 0.61 -6.71
C LEU A 60 -5.69 -0.45 -7.67
N PRO A 61 -6.26 -0.54 -8.87
CA PRO A 61 -5.87 -1.60 -9.81
C PRO A 61 -4.50 -1.35 -10.42
N GLY A 62 -3.87 -2.41 -10.89
CA GLY A 62 -2.63 -2.28 -11.61
C GLY A 62 -1.65 -3.38 -11.28
N GLU A 63 -0.47 -3.00 -10.78
CA GLU A 63 0.62 -3.93 -10.55
C GLU A 63 0.21 -5.11 -9.68
N ALA A 64 -0.66 -4.87 -8.72
CA ALA A 64 -1.16 -5.91 -7.84
C ALA A 64 -1.93 -7.00 -8.57
N SER A 65 -2.34 -6.77 -9.81
CA SER A 65 -3.03 -7.78 -10.60
C SER A 65 -2.08 -8.74 -11.30
N GLY A 66 -0.79 -8.54 -11.12
CA GLY A 66 0.21 -9.44 -11.69
C GLY A 66 0.48 -9.24 -13.18
N SER A 67 -0.04 -8.22 -13.77
CA SER A 67 0.16 -7.95 -15.20
C SER A 67 1.48 -7.22 -15.44
N SER A 68 2.57 -7.89 -15.14
CA SER A 68 3.89 -7.29 -15.33
C SER A 68 4.10 -6.91 -16.80
N GLY A 69 4.72 -5.73 -17.00
CA GLY A 69 5.02 -5.26 -18.32
C GLY A 69 3.88 -4.62 -19.06
N ASP A 70 2.74 -4.51 -18.42
CA ASP A 70 1.56 -3.93 -19.07
C ASP A 70 1.48 -2.43 -18.72
N ASP A 71 2.00 -1.61 -19.63
CA ASP A 71 2.07 -0.16 -19.44
C ASP A 71 0.81 0.56 -19.91
N LYS A 72 -0.33 -0.05 -19.77
CA LYS A 72 -1.58 0.59 -20.18
C LYS A 72 -1.81 1.86 -19.36
N PRO A 73 -2.21 2.94 -20.02
CA PRO A 73 -2.52 4.19 -19.30
C PRO A 73 -3.57 3.96 -18.23
N GLY A 74 -3.36 4.57 -17.07
CA GLY A 74 -4.34 4.50 -15.98
C GLY A 74 -4.15 3.37 -15.01
N ARG A 75 -3.24 2.45 -15.28
CA ARG A 75 -2.96 1.37 -14.33
C ARG A 75 -2.01 1.86 -13.24
N PHE A 76 -2.11 1.22 -12.07
CA PHE A 76 -1.24 1.54 -10.94
C PHE A 76 0.23 1.29 -11.32
N ARG A 77 1.06 2.29 -11.06
CA ARG A 77 2.50 2.15 -11.30
C ARG A 77 3.25 3.09 -10.38
N TYR A 78 4.44 2.67 -9.95
CA TYR A 78 5.34 3.54 -9.22
C TYR A 78 6.16 4.34 -10.21
N THR A 79 6.18 5.66 -10.03
CA THR A 79 6.87 6.59 -10.94
C THR A 79 8.19 7.09 -10.39
N LYS A 80 8.39 6.98 -9.08
CA LYS A 80 9.61 7.45 -8.43
C LYS A 80 9.85 6.65 -7.17
N THR A 81 11.07 6.22 -6.96
CA THR A 81 11.48 5.51 -5.74
C THR A 81 12.73 6.17 -5.18
N VAL A 82 12.66 6.55 -3.91
CA VAL A 82 13.80 7.11 -3.18
C VAL A 82 13.98 6.29 -1.93
N THR A 83 15.19 5.77 -1.71
CA THR A 83 15.48 4.96 -0.54
C THR A 83 16.72 5.49 0.17
N SER A 84 16.70 5.42 1.49
CA SER A 84 17.85 5.80 2.31
C SER A 84 17.74 5.13 3.66
N GLY A 85 18.76 4.33 4.03
CA GLY A 85 18.79 3.66 5.33
C GLY A 85 17.63 2.71 5.52
N ASP A 86 16.72 3.06 6.43
CA ASP A 86 15.57 2.23 6.76
C ASP A 86 14.25 2.76 6.16
N THR A 87 14.33 3.77 5.27
CA THR A 87 13.15 4.46 4.78
C THR A 87 13.08 4.47 3.26
N ALA A 88 11.88 4.32 2.72
CA ALA A 88 11.63 4.41 1.29
C ALA A 88 10.44 5.31 1.03
N VAL A 89 10.52 6.08 -0.06
CA VAL A 89 9.40 6.90 -0.55
C VAL A 89 9.13 6.47 -1.98
N LEU A 90 7.91 5.99 -2.23
CA LEU A 90 7.51 5.50 -3.54
C LEU A 90 6.31 6.30 -4.02
N GLU A 91 6.50 7.09 -5.06
CA GLU A 91 5.41 7.84 -5.66
C GLU A 91 4.68 6.96 -6.67
N PHE A 92 3.35 7.01 -6.68
CA PHE A 92 2.57 6.21 -7.61
C PHE A 92 1.53 7.05 -8.33
N GLU A 93 1.08 6.52 -9.47
CA GLU A 93 -0.03 7.08 -10.22
C GLU A 93 -0.96 5.94 -10.62
N THR A 94 -2.24 6.24 -10.66
CA THR A 94 -3.24 5.30 -11.16
C THR A 94 -4.51 6.06 -11.55
N THR A 95 -5.48 5.33 -12.07
CA THR A 95 -6.80 5.88 -12.39
C THR A 95 -7.85 5.00 -11.73
N VAL A 96 -8.79 5.63 -11.05
CA VAL A 96 -9.92 4.93 -10.42
C VAL A 96 -11.19 5.59 -10.92
N ASP A 97 -12.08 4.80 -11.54
CA ASP A 97 -13.31 5.32 -12.14
C ASP A 97 -13.06 6.51 -13.08
N GLY A 98 -11.97 6.42 -13.86
CA GLY A 98 -11.62 7.48 -14.80
C GLY A 98 -11.01 8.73 -14.18
N LYS A 99 -10.76 8.72 -12.87
CA LYS A 99 -10.18 9.87 -12.16
C LYS A 99 -8.72 9.61 -11.84
N TYR A 100 -7.88 10.61 -12.09
CA TYR A 100 -6.45 10.53 -11.82
C TYR A 100 -6.19 10.50 -10.32
N VAL A 101 -5.34 9.58 -9.89
CA VAL A 101 -4.91 9.46 -8.50
C VAL A 101 -3.40 9.45 -8.45
N ASN A 102 -2.82 10.34 -7.64
CA ASN A 102 -1.39 10.39 -7.42
C ASN A 102 -1.14 10.33 -5.91
N GLY A 103 -0.15 9.57 -5.52
CA GLY A 103 0.15 9.46 -4.09
C GLY A 103 1.56 9.01 -3.83
N VAL A 104 1.88 8.89 -2.55
CA VAL A 104 3.17 8.35 -2.11
C VAL A 104 2.94 7.36 -1.00
N ASP A 105 3.72 6.29 -1.02
CA ASP A 105 3.85 5.35 0.08
C ASP A 105 5.18 5.63 0.75
N ILE A 106 5.17 5.90 2.05
CA ILE A 106 6.38 6.11 2.84
C ILE A 106 6.49 4.95 3.81
N MET A 107 7.56 4.17 3.69
CA MET A 107 7.75 2.97 4.50
C MET A 107 9.04 3.08 5.31
N ARG A 108 9.00 2.61 6.56
CA ARG A 108 10.19 2.48 7.37
C ARG A 108 10.25 1.06 7.93
N CYS A 109 11.43 0.47 7.93
CA CYS A 109 11.62 -0.89 8.42
C CYS A 109 12.53 -0.93 9.65
N ASN A 110 12.51 -2.06 10.34
CA ASN A 110 13.42 -2.31 11.44
C ASN A 110 14.64 -3.10 10.96
N ASP A 111 15.53 -3.44 11.89
CA ASP A 111 16.74 -4.17 11.57
C ASP A 111 16.49 -5.60 11.10
N GLU A 112 15.30 -6.11 11.36
CA GLU A 112 14.91 -7.45 10.93
C GLU A 112 14.30 -7.45 9.53
N GLY A 113 14.22 -6.29 8.88
CA GLY A 113 13.65 -6.20 7.54
C GLY A 113 12.14 -6.25 7.51
N ARG A 114 11.49 -5.84 8.58
CA ARG A 114 10.03 -5.78 8.65
C ARG A 114 9.57 -4.34 8.70
N ILE A 115 8.46 -4.04 8.05
CA ILE A 115 7.91 -2.70 7.99
C ILE A 115 7.27 -2.34 9.33
N VAL A 116 7.73 -1.24 9.93
CA VAL A 116 7.20 -0.76 11.20
C VAL A 116 6.34 0.49 11.03
N GLU A 117 6.43 1.14 9.87
CA GLU A 117 5.62 2.32 9.58
C GLU A 117 5.27 2.31 8.10
N PHE A 118 4.00 2.52 7.79
CA PHE A 118 3.52 2.61 6.41
C PHE A 118 2.57 3.80 6.34
N ARG A 119 2.97 4.83 5.61
CA ARG A 119 2.21 6.08 5.52
C ARG A 119 1.84 6.34 4.07
N VAL A 120 0.58 6.70 3.84
CA VAL A 120 0.07 6.96 2.49
C VAL A 120 -0.49 8.37 2.40
N MET A 121 -0.11 9.10 1.36
CA MET A 121 -0.65 10.42 1.05
C MET A 121 -1.17 10.40 -0.37
N ILE A 122 -2.30 11.05 -0.62
CA ILE A 122 -2.98 11.02 -1.92
C ILE A 122 -3.43 12.41 -2.31
N ARG A 123 -3.38 12.71 -3.60
CA ARG A 123 -3.89 13.94 -4.20
C ARG A 123 -4.57 13.60 -5.54
N PRO A 124 -5.42 14.45 -6.14
CA PRO A 124 -6.02 15.66 -5.59
C PRO A 124 -7.24 15.33 -4.72
N LEU A 125 -7.95 16.35 -4.25
CA LEU A 125 -9.10 16.17 -3.35
C LEU A 125 -10.14 15.21 -3.92
N GLN A 126 -10.50 15.33 -5.20
CA GLN A 126 -11.50 14.42 -5.77
C GLN A 126 -11.03 12.96 -5.75
N ALA A 127 -9.71 12.74 -5.89
CA ALA A 127 -9.16 11.39 -5.78
C ALA A 127 -9.29 10.86 -4.35
N ILE A 128 -9.05 11.72 -3.36
CA ILE A 128 -9.20 11.33 -1.95
C ILE A 128 -10.64 10.92 -1.68
N ASN A 129 -11.60 11.72 -2.14
CA ASN A 129 -13.02 11.40 -1.93
C ASN A 129 -13.42 10.10 -2.59
N LEU A 130 -12.93 9.87 -3.81
CA LEU A 130 -13.23 8.64 -4.54
C LEU A 130 -12.60 7.41 -3.88
N VAL A 131 -11.33 7.52 -3.51
CA VAL A 131 -10.62 6.42 -2.85
C VAL A 131 -11.28 6.10 -1.51
N HIS A 132 -11.70 7.14 -0.76
CA HIS A 132 -12.39 6.94 0.50
C HIS A 132 -13.67 6.12 0.29
N ALA A 133 -14.49 6.50 -0.68
CA ALA A 133 -15.75 5.81 -0.95
C ALA A 133 -15.50 4.36 -1.35
N GLN A 134 -14.50 4.13 -2.21
CA GLN A 134 -14.17 2.79 -2.69
C GLN A 134 -13.60 1.93 -1.56
N MET A 135 -12.71 2.50 -0.74
CA MET A 135 -12.13 1.79 0.38
C MET A 135 -13.18 1.40 1.41
N LYS A 136 -14.10 2.32 1.70
CA LYS A 136 -15.19 2.04 2.64
C LYS A 136 -16.03 0.86 2.15
N ALA A 137 -16.40 0.87 0.88
CA ALA A 137 -17.18 -0.21 0.31
C ALA A 137 -16.42 -1.54 0.35
N THR A 138 -15.13 -1.50 0.03
CA THR A 138 -14.28 -2.69 0.03
C THR A 138 -14.13 -3.26 1.45
N LEU A 139 -13.89 -2.40 2.43
CA LEU A 139 -13.74 -2.82 3.81
C LEU A 139 -15.04 -3.45 4.35
N GLU A 140 -16.18 -2.91 3.96
CA GLU A 140 -17.47 -3.47 4.36
C GLU A 140 -17.66 -4.87 3.78
N ARG A 141 -17.26 -5.08 2.52
CA ARG A 141 -17.33 -6.41 1.90
C ARG A 141 -16.41 -7.42 2.55
N MET A 142 -15.30 -6.96 3.14
CA MET A 142 -14.30 -7.82 3.76
C MET A 142 -14.64 -8.19 5.19
N LYS A 143 -15.65 -7.55 5.79
CA LYS A 143 -16.03 -7.86 7.16
C LYS A 143 -16.70 -9.23 7.22
N PRO A 144 -16.43 -10.03 8.28
CA PRO A 144 -17.14 -11.29 8.47
C PRO A 144 -18.64 -11.06 8.63
N PRO A 145 -19.48 -12.02 8.20
CA PRO A 145 -20.91 -11.91 8.42
C PRO A 145 -21.25 -11.77 9.90
N GLY A 146 -22.15 -10.86 10.21
CA GLY A 146 -22.59 -10.65 11.58
C GLY A 146 -21.84 -9.57 12.34
N GLU A 147 -20.80 -9.01 11.77
CA GLU A 147 -20.11 -7.86 12.36
C GLU A 147 -20.70 -6.58 11.82
N SER A 148 -20.98 -5.65 12.71
CA SER A 148 -21.55 -4.36 12.35
C SER A 148 -20.53 -3.24 12.42
#